data_3c8fc2aac72f89bf9055b2d25d3cedf4
#
_entry.id   3c8fc2aac72f89bf9055b2d25d3cedf4
#
_cell.length_a   1.000
_cell.length_b   1.000
_cell.length_c   1.000
_cell.angle_alpha   90.00
_cell.angle_beta   90.00
_cell.angle_gamma   90.00
#
_symmetry.space_group_name_H-M   'P 1'
#
loop_
_entity.id
_entity.type
_entity.pdbx_description
1 polymer ?
#
loop_
_entity_poly.entity_id
_entity_poly.type
_entity_poly.pdbx_seq_one_letter_code
_entity_poly.pdbx_strand_id
1 'polypeptide(L)'
;MALKTDIRGMTWKYPDAYEVGREKIREYARAVKAEDPASYDEDAAAELGQDALLAPLTFVATFALLIQKHFFQHVDIGLETMQIVQVDQKFIYHKPIKAGDRLHGTMYVDSVDERFGADIVVTHNICTNADGEVVLEAYTTMMGQQGENSAQIRWDAATGQVVRTA
;
A
#
# COMPACT_ATOMS: atom_id res chain seq x y z
N MET A 1 4.61 -9.20 -22.41
CA MET A 1 4.57 -9.13 -20.93
C MET A 1 5.93 -8.67 -20.45
N ALA A 2 5.97 -7.61 -19.67
CA ALA A 2 7.21 -7.04 -19.12
C ALA A 2 7.60 -7.74 -17.80
N LEU A 3 6.60 -8.31 -17.09
CA LEU A 3 6.82 -9.04 -15.86
C LEU A 3 7.67 -10.29 -16.08
N LYS A 4 8.71 -10.45 -15.26
CA LYS A 4 9.59 -11.63 -15.27
C LYS A 4 8.92 -12.86 -14.65
N THR A 5 8.07 -12.66 -13.64
CA THR A 5 7.30 -13.71 -12.97
C THR A 5 5.81 -13.51 -13.21
N ASP A 6 5.09 -14.60 -13.51
CA ASP A 6 3.62 -14.56 -13.57
C ASP A 6 3.06 -14.48 -12.15
N ILE A 7 2.51 -13.31 -11.81
CA ILE A 7 1.96 -13.02 -10.49
C ILE A 7 0.44 -13.14 -10.43
N ARG A 8 -0.23 -13.56 -11.50
CA ARG A 8 -1.71 -13.67 -11.56
C ARG A 8 -2.24 -14.59 -10.46
N GLY A 9 -3.23 -14.10 -9.73
CA GLY A 9 -3.86 -14.84 -8.64
C GLY A 9 -3.00 -15.02 -7.39
N MET A 10 -1.81 -14.41 -7.33
CA MET A 10 -0.99 -14.44 -6.12
C MET A 10 -1.69 -13.73 -4.96
N THR A 11 -1.51 -14.28 -3.78
CA THR A 11 -1.90 -13.66 -2.51
C THR A 11 -0.66 -13.39 -1.68
N TRP A 12 -0.57 -12.19 -1.12
CA TRP A 12 0.55 -11.75 -0.31
C TRP A 12 0.09 -11.17 1.02
N LYS A 13 0.37 -11.87 2.09
CA LYS A 13 0.10 -11.37 3.44
C LYS A 13 1.32 -10.62 3.97
N TYR A 14 1.13 -9.38 4.40
CA TYR A 14 2.18 -8.63 5.10
C TYR A 14 2.47 -9.31 6.44
N PRO A 15 3.76 -9.60 6.76
CA PRO A 15 4.09 -10.46 7.91
C PRO A 15 3.89 -9.80 9.27
N ASP A 16 3.77 -8.48 9.31
CA ASP A 16 3.66 -7.71 10.56
C ASP A 16 2.35 -6.90 10.60
N ALA A 17 2.06 -6.33 11.75
CA ALA A 17 0.97 -5.37 11.90
C ALA A 17 1.48 -3.94 11.69
N TYR A 18 0.62 -3.09 11.13
CA TYR A 18 0.86 -1.66 11.06
C TYR A 18 0.16 -0.97 12.22
N GLU A 19 0.93 -0.36 13.11
CA GLU A 19 0.38 0.42 14.22
C GLU A 19 0.16 1.87 13.80
N VAL A 20 -1.08 2.34 13.91
CA VAL A 20 -1.48 3.69 13.55
C VAL A 20 -1.07 4.65 14.65
N GLY A 21 0.10 5.27 14.49
CA GLY A 21 0.64 6.20 15.47
C GLY A 21 -0.07 7.54 15.45
N ARG A 22 -0.39 8.10 16.63
CA ARG A 22 -0.98 9.42 16.82
C ARG A 22 -0.19 10.52 16.11
N GLU A 23 1.11 10.57 16.34
CA GLU A 23 1.96 11.58 15.70
C GLU A 23 2.13 11.33 14.21
N LYS A 24 2.04 10.08 13.75
CA LYS A 24 2.05 9.74 12.33
C LYS A 24 0.82 10.25 11.60
N ILE A 25 -0.35 10.21 12.22
CA ILE A 25 -1.56 10.84 11.68
C ILE A 25 -1.35 12.35 11.52
N ARG A 26 -0.86 13.04 12.56
CA ARG A 26 -0.62 14.50 12.51
C ARG A 26 0.43 14.87 11.45
N GLU A 27 1.52 14.11 11.38
CA GLU A 27 2.57 14.32 10.38
C GLU A 27 2.00 14.18 8.95
N TYR A 28 1.27 13.10 8.71
CA TYR A 28 0.64 12.85 7.43
C TYR A 28 -0.40 13.91 7.07
N ALA A 29 -1.27 14.26 8.00
CA ALA A 29 -2.29 15.29 7.82
C ALA A 29 -1.67 16.63 7.40
N ARG A 30 -0.56 17.04 8.04
CA ARG A 30 0.19 18.25 7.63
C ARG A 30 0.78 18.12 6.24
N ALA A 31 1.36 16.95 5.91
CA ALA A 31 1.99 16.72 4.61
C ALA A 31 1.00 16.79 3.44
N VAL A 32 -0.23 16.30 3.64
CA VAL A 32 -1.29 16.34 2.62
C VAL A 32 -2.19 17.60 2.75
N LYS A 33 -1.86 18.49 3.68
CA LYS A 33 -2.63 19.72 3.98
C LYS A 33 -4.11 19.41 4.31
N ALA A 34 -4.34 18.35 5.09
CA ALA A 34 -5.67 18.05 5.58
C ALA A 34 -6.12 19.13 6.58
N GLU A 35 -7.32 19.64 6.41
CA GLU A 35 -7.88 20.72 7.23
C GLU A 35 -8.83 20.21 8.33
N ASP A 36 -9.15 18.92 8.30
CA ASP A 36 -10.06 18.31 9.29
C ASP A 36 -9.42 18.34 10.68
N PRO A 37 -10.02 19.06 11.65
CA PRO A 37 -9.46 19.17 12.99
C PRO A 37 -9.40 17.83 13.72
N ALA A 38 -10.24 16.85 13.40
CA ALA A 38 -10.22 15.52 14.01
C ALA A 38 -8.92 14.73 13.76
N SER A 39 -8.09 15.16 12.80
CA SER A 39 -6.75 14.60 12.58
C SER A 39 -5.66 15.23 13.46
N TYR A 40 -5.99 16.28 14.22
CA TYR A 40 -5.04 17.05 15.03
C TYR A 40 -5.42 17.10 16.51
N ASP A 41 -6.72 17.12 16.81
CA ASP A 41 -7.31 17.37 18.12
C ASP A 41 -8.28 16.25 18.50
N GLU A 42 -8.12 15.71 19.71
CA GLU A 42 -8.95 14.61 20.21
C GLU A 42 -10.35 15.06 20.60
N ASP A 43 -10.51 16.32 21.06
CA ASP A 43 -11.84 16.85 21.35
C ASP A 43 -12.66 17.00 20.06
N ALA A 44 -12.03 17.45 18.96
CA ALA A 44 -12.66 17.51 17.65
C ALA A 44 -13.02 16.09 17.13
N ALA A 45 -12.17 15.09 17.36
CA ALA A 45 -12.51 13.71 17.03
C ALA A 45 -13.67 13.19 17.87
N ALA A 46 -13.73 13.55 19.16
CA ALA A 46 -14.82 13.18 20.07
C ALA A 46 -16.17 13.79 19.65
N GLU A 47 -16.20 14.99 19.09
CA GLU A 47 -17.41 15.59 18.51
C GLU A 47 -17.98 14.75 17.35
N LEU A 48 -17.13 13.98 16.66
CA LEU A 48 -17.51 13.02 15.61
C LEU A 48 -17.78 11.61 16.17
N GLY A 49 -17.83 11.45 17.51
CA GLY A 49 -18.08 10.18 18.18
C GLY A 49 -16.88 9.23 18.15
N GLN A 50 -15.66 9.74 17.95
CA GLN A 50 -14.44 8.95 17.94
C GLN A 50 -13.66 9.13 19.25
N ASP A 51 -12.99 8.09 19.68
CA ASP A 51 -12.22 8.04 20.94
C ASP A 51 -10.72 8.35 20.75
N ALA A 52 -10.30 8.65 19.51
CA ALA A 52 -8.93 8.98 19.16
C ALA A 52 -8.87 9.76 17.85
N LEU A 53 -7.69 10.34 17.52
CA LEU A 53 -7.47 11.09 16.28
C LEU A 53 -7.83 10.26 15.04
N LEU A 54 -8.58 10.85 14.13
CA LEU A 54 -8.91 10.25 12.84
C LEU A 54 -7.78 10.41 11.82
N ALA A 55 -7.45 9.33 11.16
CA ALA A 55 -6.54 9.38 10.02
C ALA A 55 -7.25 10.01 8.80
N PRO A 56 -6.56 10.91 8.05
CA PRO A 56 -7.07 11.36 6.75
C PRO A 56 -7.36 10.18 5.81
N LEU A 57 -8.35 10.30 4.94
CA LEU A 57 -8.81 9.19 4.08
C LEU A 57 -7.71 8.59 3.19
N THR A 58 -6.69 9.34 2.84
CA THR A 58 -5.55 8.81 2.06
C THR A 58 -4.42 8.23 2.92
N PHE A 59 -4.51 8.30 4.25
CA PHE A 59 -3.48 7.82 5.18
C PHE A 59 -3.11 6.35 4.95
N VAL A 60 -4.09 5.52 4.61
CA VAL A 60 -3.88 4.09 4.36
C VAL A 60 -2.88 3.80 3.23
N ALA A 61 -2.64 4.77 2.34
CA ALA A 61 -1.61 4.65 1.30
C ALA A 61 -0.21 4.38 1.90
N THR A 62 0.06 4.84 3.12
CA THR A 62 1.31 4.57 3.83
C THR A 62 1.47 3.08 4.14
N PHE A 63 0.41 2.40 4.55
CA PHE A 63 0.41 0.96 4.82
C PHE A 63 0.38 0.15 3.52
N ALA A 64 -0.43 0.54 2.54
CA ALA A 64 -0.46 -0.11 1.23
C ALA A 64 0.92 -0.12 0.57
N LEU A 65 1.67 0.99 0.67
CA LEU A 65 3.04 1.07 0.16
C LEU A 65 3.98 0.08 0.85
N LEU A 66 3.84 -0.17 2.15
CA LEU A 66 4.65 -1.16 2.88
C LEU A 66 4.35 -2.58 2.38
N ILE A 67 3.09 -2.93 2.16
CA ILE A 67 2.68 -4.23 1.62
C ILE A 67 3.26 -4.43 0.22
N GLN A 68 3.10 -3.45 -0.67
CA GLN A 68 3.63 -3.49 -2.03
C GLN A 68 5.16 -3.58 -2.04
N LYS A 69 5.83 -2.77 -1.24
CA LYS A 69 7.29 -2.79 -1.12
C LYS A 69 7.79 -4.16 -0.67
N HIS A 70 7.14 -4.74 0.35
CA HIS A 70 7.49 -6.06 0.86
C HIS A 70 7.29 -7.13 -0.21
N PHE A 71 6.18 -7.07 -0.97
CA PHE A 71 5.95 -7.96 -2.10
C PHE A 71 7.05 -7.84 -3.17
N PHE A 72 7.35 -6.63 -3.64
CA PHE A 72 8.37 -6.39 -4.66
C PHE A 72 9.80 -6.75 -4.20
N GLN A 73 10.05 -6.76 -2.89
CA GLN A 73 11.33 -7.21 -2.34
C GLN A 73 11.49 -8.73 -2.37
N HIS A 74 10.40 -9.51 -2.39
CA HIS A 74 10.41 -10.97 -2.26
C HIS A 74 9.93 -11.71 -3.51
N VAL A 75 9.38 -11.00 -4.48
CA VAL A 75 8.92 -11.57 -5.75
C VAL A 75 9.68 -10.91 -6.90
N ASP A 76 10.45 -11.71 -7.62
CA ASP A 76 11.24 -11.22 -8.77
C ASP A 76 10.34 -10.96 -9.97
N ILE A 77 9.80 -9.75 -10.05
CA ILE A 77 8.98 -9.29 -11.18
C ILE A 77 9.79 -8.65 -12.30
N GLY A 78 11.13 -8.56 -12.18
CA GLY A 78 11.99 -7.84 -13.12
C GLY A 78 12.01 -6.33 -12.88
N LEU A 79 11.92 -5.91 -11.61
CA LEU A 79 11.81 -4.50 -11.22
C LEU A 79 13.01 -3.64 -11.70
N GLU A 80 14.20 -4.24 -11.85
CA GLU A 80 15.41 -3.59 -12.36
C GLU A 80 15.30 -3.12 -13.82
N THR A 81 14.45 -3.78 -14.61
CA THR A 81 14.24 -3.48 -16.03
C THR A 81 12.84 -2.96 -16.33
N MET A 82 12.14 -2.49 -15.32
CA MET A 82 10.75 -2.07 -15.43
C MET A 82 10.52 -0.70 -14.80
N GLN A 83 9.78 0.14 -15.51
CA GLN A 83 9.20 1.36 -14.97
C GLN A 83 7.75 1.07 -14.58
N ILE A 84 7.41 1.35 -13.32
CA ILE A 84 6.06 1.12 -12.77
C ILE A 84 5.47 2.46 -12.34
N VAL A 85 4.23 2.68 -12.74
CA VAL A 85 3.43 3.84 -12.31
C VAL A 85 2.07 3.37 -11.81
N GLN A 86 1.58 3.99 -10.74
CA GLN A 86 0.21 3.82 -10.29
C GLN A 86 -0.70 4.72 -11.11
N VAL A 87 -1.72 4.15 -11.73
CA VAL A 87 -2.64 4.87 -12.63
C VAL A 87 -4.03 5.04 -12.07
N ASP A 88 -4.42 4.19 -11.10
CA ASP A 88 -5.71 4.30 -10.42
C ASP A 88 -5.64 3.81 -8.99
N GLN A 89 -6.48 4.40 -8.11
CA GLN A 89 -6.63 3.99 -6.72
C GLN A 89 -8.07 4.19 -6.26
N LYS A 90 -8.65 3.14 -5.66
CA LYS A 90 -9.98 3.18 -5.05
C LYS A 90 -9.90 2.66 -3.62
N PHE A 91 -10.52 3.37 -2.69
CA PHE A 91 -10.69 2.94 -1.30
C PHE A 91 -12.17 2.74 -0.97
N ILE A 92 -12.48 1.65 -0.26
CA ILE A 92 -13.79 1.39 0.33
C ILE A 92 -13.59 1.24 1.83
N TYR A 93 -14.04 2.23 2.59
CA TYR A 93 -13.97 2.23 4.04
C TYR A 93 -15.19 1.54 4.65
N HIS A 94 -14.96 0.59 5.54
CA HIS A 94 -15.99 -0.05 6.37
C HIS A 94 -15.97 0.53 7.79
N LYS A 95 -14.80 0.99 8.24
CA LYS A 95 -14.59 1.66 9.53
C LYS A 95 -13.59 2.81 9.37
N PRO A 96 -13.69 3.88 10.17
CA PRO A 96 -12.65 4.89 10.21
C PRO A 96 -11.34 4.27 10.74
N ILE A 97 -10.22 4.79 10.27
CA ILE A 97 -8.89 4.47 10.81
C ILE A 97 -8.52 5.56 11.80
N LYS A 98 -8.08 5.16 12.99
CA LYS A 98 -7.77 6.09 14.08
C LYS A 98 -6.48 5.74 14.80
N ALA A 99 -5.96 6.67 15.57
CA ALA A 99 -4.77 6.45 16.39
C ALA A 99 -4.97 5.27 17.35
N GLY A 100 -3.97 4.41 17.44
CA GLY A 100 -4.00 3.19 18.25
C GLY A 100 -4.49 1.95 17.51
N ASP A 101 -5.05 2.09 16.31
CA ASP A 101 -5.45 0.93 15.51
C ASP A 101 -4.23 0.09 15.14
N ARG A 102 -4.44 -1.23 15.13
CA ARG A 102 -3.48 -2.22 14.66
C ARG A 102 -4.03 -2.91 13.44
N LEU A 103 -3.42 -2.64 12.29
CA LEU A 103 -3.90 -3.08 10.99
C LEU A 103 -3.07 -4.24 10.45
N HIS A 104 -3.76 -5.23 9.90
CA HIS A 104 -3.17 -6.33 9.14
C HIS A 104 -3.58 -6.21 7.69
N GLY A 105 -2.67 -6.50 6.76
CA GLY A 105 -2.93 -6.32 5.34
C GLY A 105 -2.63 -7.59 4.53
N THR A 106 -3.53 -7.90 3.60
CA THR A 106 -3.36 -8.95 2.61
C THR A 106 -3.64 -8.37 1.23
N MET A 107 -2.69 -8.52 0.32
CA MET A 107 -2.81 -8.13 -1.08
C MET A 107 -3.14 -9.34 -1.94
N TYR A 108 -4.06 -9.17 -2.87
CA TYR A 108 -4.42 -10.13 -3.90
C TYR A 108 -4.09 -9.52 -5.26
N VAL A 109 -3.53 -10.28 -6.17
CA VAL A 109 -3.36 -9.87 -7.56
C VAL A 109 -4.56 -10.35 -8.35
N ASP A 110 -5.50 -9.45 -8.63
CA ASP A 110 -6.78 -9.77 -9.27
C ASP A 110 -6.62 -10.03 -10.76
N SER A 111 -5.81 -9.21 -11.44
CA SER A 111 -5.53 -9.40 -12.86
C SER A 111 -4.16 -8.88 -13.26
N VAL A 112 -3.64 -9.46 -14.35
CA VAL A 112 -2.49 -8.99 -15.10
C VAL A 112 -2.83 -9.09 -16.57
N ASP A 113 -2.96 -7.94 -17.22
CA ASP A 113 -3.31 -7.80 -18.64
C ASP A 113 -2.21 -7.04 -19.38
N GLU A 114 -1.86 -7.51 -20.59
CA GLU A 114 -0.96 -6.77 -21.46
C GLU A 114 -1.77 -5.85 -22.38
N ARG A 115 -1.50 -4.55 -22.32
CA ARG A 115 -2.15 -3.54 -23.18
C ARG A 115 -1.14 -2.47 -23.60
N PHE A 116 -1.13 -2.13 -24.87
CA PHE A 116 -0.28 -1.06 -25.42
C PHE A 116 1.22 -1.22 -25.11
N GLY A 117 1.69 -2.47 -25.03
CA GLY A 117 3.08 -2.77 -24.69
C GLY A 117 3.46 -2.61 -23.22
N ALA A 118 2.47 -2.46 -22.35
CA ALA A 118 2.64 -2.42 -20.90
C ALA A 118 1.82 -3.51 -20.22
N ASP A 119 2.28 -3.98 -19.06
CA ASP A 119 1.50 -4.83 -18.17
C ASP A 119 0.63 -3.96 -17.26
N ILE A 120 -0.66 -4.21 -17.26
CA ILE A 120 -1.63 -3.59 -16.37
C ILE A 120 -1.92 -4.58 -15.24
N VAL A 121 -1.55 -4.24 -14.03
CA VAL A 121 -1.73 -5.06 -12.84
C VAL A 121 -2.77 -4.43 -11.93
N VAL A 122 -3.83 -5.16 -11.64
CA VAL A 122 -4.82 -4.78 -10.64
C VAL A 122 -4.59 -5.59 -9.38
N THR A 123 -4.42 -4.90 -8.28
CA THR A 123 -4.33 -5.51 -6.94
C THR A 123 -5.48 -5.05 -6.07
N HIS A 124 -5.90 -5.94 -5.18
CA HIS A 124 -6.90 -5.71 -4.16
C HIS A 124 -6.29 -5.98 -2.79
N ASN A 125 -6.26 -4.99 -1.93
CA ASN A 125 -5.75 -5.11 -0.57
C ASN A 125 -6.91 -5.11 0.41
N ILE A 126 -6.95 -6.09 1.31
CA ILE A 126 -7.88 -6.14 2.44
C ILE A 126 -7.10 -5.79 3.70
N CYS A 127 -7.54 -4.73 4.39
CA CYS A 127 -7.02 -4.36 5.70
C CYS A 127 -8.02 -4.75 6.79
N THR A 128 -7.54 -5.48 7.79
CA THR A 128 -8.33 -5.87 8.97
C THR A 128 -7.76 -5.24 10.24
N ASN A 129 -8.60 -5.06 11.26
CA ASN A 129 -8.17 -4.69 12.60
C ASN A 129 -7.64 -5.91 13.39
N ALA A 130 -7.30 -5.71 14.66
CA ALA A 130 -6.80 -6.76 15.54
C ALA A 130 -7.84 -7.87 15.79
N ASP A 131 -9.13 -7.58 15.68
CA ASP A 131 -10.24 -8.53 15.84
C ASP A 131 -10.55 -9.31 14.56
N GLY A 132 -9.84 -9.02 13.46
CA GLY A 132 -10.04 -9.64 12.16
C GLY A 132 -11.18 -9.06 11.34
N GLU A 133 -11.80 -7.95 11.79
CA GLU A 133 -12.84 -7.28 11.03
C GLU A 133 -12.24 -6.44 9.90
N VAL A 134 -12.89 -6.46 8.74
CA VAL A 134 -12.45 -5.64 7.60
C VAL A 134 -12.69 -4.16 7.90
N VAL A 135 -11.63 -3.39 7.85
CA VAL A 135 -11.64 -1.93 8.04
C VAL A 135 -11.71 -1.22 6.70
N LEU A 136 -10.95 -1.72 5.72
CA LEU A 136 -10.79 -1.08 4.42
C LEU A 136 -10.47 -2.12 3.34
N GLU A 137 -10.99 -1.85 2.16
CA GLU A 137 -10.56 -2.48 0.90
C GLU A 137 -9.93 -1.41 -0.01
N ALA A 138 -8.77 -1.72 -0.59
CA ALA A 138 -8.05 -0.82 -1.48
C ALA A 138 -7.75 -1.51 -2.80
N TYR A 139 -8.24 -0.94 -3.90
CA TYR A 139 -7.96 -1.41 -5.25
C TYR A 139 -6.93 -0.48 -5.89
N THR A 140 -5.88 -1.06 -6.43
CA THR A 140 -4.78 -0.30 -7.04
C THR A 140 -4.53 -0.84 -8.45
N THR A 141 -4.50 0.03 -9.44
CA THR A 141 -4.08 -0.31 -10.78
C THR A 141 -2.69 0.26 -11.03
N MET A 142 -1.77 -0.60 -11.39
CA MET A 142 -0.41 -0.25 -11.77
C MET A 142 -0.18 -0.58 -13.23
N MET A 143 0.64 0.24 -13.90
CA MET A 143 1.12 0.00 -15.25
C MET A 143 2.64 -0.15 -15.21
N GLY A 144 3.14 -1.26 -15.74
CA GLY A 144 4.57 -1.56 -15.86
C GLY A 144 4.96 -1.71 -17.34
N GLN A 145 6.05 -1.08 -17.74
CA GLN A 145 6.61 -1.24 -19.08
C GLN A 145 8.12 -1.45 -19.01
N GLN A 146 8.70 -2.00 -20.07
CA GLN A 146 10.15 -2.13 -20.20
C GLN A 146 10.80 -0.74 -20.15
N GLY A 147 11.86 -0.61 -19.36
CA GLY A 147 12.62 0.62 -19.22
C GLY A 147 13.68 0.46 -18.14
N GLU A 148 14.72 1.29 -18.19
CA GLU A 148 15.73 1.28 -17.13
C GLU A 148 15.16 1.90 -15.85
N ASN A 149 15.32 1.20 -14.75
CA ASN A 149 14.98 1.74 -13.43
C ASN A 149 16.13 2.61 -12.93
N SER A 150 15.86 3.90 -12.73
CA SER A 150 16.86 4.87 -12.25
C SER A 150 17.32 4.63 -10.79
N ALA A 151 16.69 3.73 -10.07
CA ALA A 151 16.96 3.49 -8.67
C ALA A 151 18.18 2.60 -8.39
N GLN A 152 18.95 2.19 -9.42
CA GLN A 152 20.07 1.26 -9.27
C GLN A 152 19.75 0.09 -8.33
N ILE A 153 18.79 -0.69 -8.72
CA ILE A 153 18.34 -1.87 -7.98
C ILE A 153 18.59 -3.13 -8.80
N ARG A 154 18.80 -4.25 -8.14
CA ARG A 154 18.88 -5.57 -8.75
C ARG A 154 18.22 -6.63 -7.88
N TRP A 155 17.80 -7.70 -8.52
CA TRP A 155 17.38 -8.90 -7.81
C TRP A 155 18.61 -9.69 -7.35
N ASP A 156 18.68 -9.99 -6.07
CA ASP A 156 19.72 -10.86 -5.51
C ASP A 156 19.15 -12.25 -5.27
N ALA A 157 19.54 -13.20 -6.13
CA ALA A 157 19.06 -14.58 -6.06
C ALA A 157 19.52 -15.32 -4.79
N ALA A 158 20.60 -14.87 -4.14
CA ALA A 158 21.11 -15.51 -2.93
C ALA A 158 20.25 -15.18 -1.70
N THR A 159 19.72 -13.96 -1.65
CA THR A 159 18.85 -13.51 -0.56
C THR A 159 17.36 -13.58 -0.91
N GLY A 160 17.00 -13.74 -2.20
CA GLY A 160 15.63 -13.70 -2.69
C GLY A 160 14.98 -12.31 -2.51
N GLN A 161 15.76 -11.25 -2.64
CA GLN A 161 15.28 -9.89 -2.41
C GLN A 161 15.82 -8.89 -3.43
N VAL A 162 15.12 -7.79 -3.60
CA VAL A 162 15.63 -6.62 -4.33
C VAL A 162 16.60 -5.85 -3.42
N VAL A 163 17.81 -5.64 -3.91
CA VAL A 163 18.86 -4.89 -3.23
C VAL A 163 19.28 -3.67 -4.05
N ARG A 164 19.77 -2.63 -3.38
CA ARG A 164 20.40 -1.50 -4.07
C ARG A 164 21.80 -1.90 -4.54
N THR A 165 22.12 -1.52 -5.78
CA THR A 165 23.50 -1.54 -6.27
C THR A 165 24.20 -0.30 -5.74
N ALA A 166 25.40 -0.47 -5.22
CA ALA A 166 26.23 0.64 -4.74
C ALA A 166 26.68 1.54 -5.90
#